data_e84508ca64aded59816840a65d829723
#
_entry.id   e84508ca64aded59816840a65d829723
#
_cell.length_a   1.000
_cell.length_b   1.000
_cell.length_c   1.000
_cell.angle_alpha   90.00
_cell.angle_beta   90.00
_cell.angle_gamma   90.00
#
_symmetry.space_group_name_H-M   'P 1'
#
loop_
_entity.id
_entity.type
_entity.pdbx_description
1 polymer ?
#
loop_
_entity_poly.entity_id
_entity_poly.type
_entity_poly.pdbx_seq_one_letter_code
_entity_poly.pdbx_strand_id
1 'polypeptide(L)' 'MTEPRLQLLVRAGCHLCATARETVTRLGAEVGEVPLEVDVDTDPELQAEYGDRVPVVLLDGREHSYFTVDVVRLRRDLEV' A
#
# COMPACT_ATOMS: atom_id res chain seq x y z
N MET A 1 -15.69 -13.59 -2.88
CA MET A 1 -14.39 -13.08 -3.31
C MET A 1 -13.78 -12.25 -2.22
N THR A 2 -12.53 -12.51 -1.92
CA THR A 2 -11.83 -11.77 -0.88
C THR A 2 -11.04 -10.63 -1.50
N GLU A 3 -10.97 -9.51 -0.78
CA GLU A 3 -10.10 -8.41 -1.19
C GLU A 3 -8.65 -8.84 -1.06
N PRO A 4 -7.74 -8.28 -1.88
CA PRO A 4 -6.32 -8.54 -1.71
C PRO A 4 -5.88 -8.12 -0.30
N ARG A 5 -5.04 -8.95 0.30
CA ARG A 5 -4.50 -8.62 1.62
C ARG A 5 -3.68 -7.34 1.59
N LEU A 6 -2.96 -7.13 0.49
CA LEU A 6 -1.98 -6.05 0.37
C LEU A 6 -2.50 -5.00 -0.60
N GLN A 7 -2.60 -3.77 -0.15
CA GLN A 7 -3.03 -2.66 -0.98
C GLN A 7 -2.06 -1.50 -0.83
N LEU A 8 -1.87 -0.77 -1.92
CA LEU A 8 -1.05 0.44 -1.93
C LEU A 8 -1.90 1.60 -2.42
N LEU A 9 -2.10 2.58 -1.56
CA LEU A 9 -2.85 3.78 -1.90
C LEU A 9 -1.89 4.82 -2.43
N VAL A 10 -2.17 5.34 -3.61
CA VAL A 10 -1.27 6.25 -4.32
C VAL A 10 -2.03 7.46 -4.83
N ARG A 11 -1.28 8.42 -5.37
CA ARG A 11 -1.82 9.64 -5.93
C ARG A 11 -0.93 10.11 -7.07
N ALA A 12 -1.53 10.73 -8.08
CA ALA A 12 -0.76 11.29 -9.20
C ALA A 12 0.22 12.35 -8.69
N GLY A 13 1.42 12.39 -9.26
CA GLY A 13 2.44 13.35 -8.88
C GLY A 13 3.18 13.04 -7.59
N CYS A 14 2.98 11.87 -7.03
CA CYS A 14 3.62 11.46 -5.78
C CYS A 14 4.96 10.78 -6.06
N HIS A 15 6.05 11.43 -5.69
CA HIS A 15 7.39 10.88 -5.91
C HIS A 15 7.65 9.62 -5.09
N LEU A 16 7.18 9.62 -3.85
CA LEU A 16 7.39 8.48 -2.96
C LEU A 16 6.59 7.25 -3.39
N CYS A 17 5.50 7.46 -4.12
CA CYS A 17 4.64 6.35 -4.55
C CYS A 17 5.36 5.39 -5.49
N ALA A 18 6.26 5.88 -6.35
CA ALA A 18 7.01 5.01 -7.26
C ALA A 18 7.91 4.05 -6.49
N THR A 19 8.65 4.56 -5.51
CA THR A 19 9.53 3.74 -4.66
C THR A 19 8.70 2.74 -3.84
N ALA A 20 7.59 3.19 -3.28
CA ALA A 20 6.72 2.33 -2.50
C ALA A 20 6.15 1.21 -3.36
N ARG A 21 5.77 1.52 -4.60
CA ARG A 21 5.23 0.52 -5.53
C ARG A 21 6.23 -0.60 -5.77
N GLU A 22 7.48 -0.26 -6.05
CA GLU A 22 8.53 -1.26 -6.26
C GLU A 22 8.74 -2.12 -5.03
N THR A 23 8.83 -1.50 -3.87
CA THR A 23 9.09 -2.19 -2.61
C THR A 23 7.94 -3.14 -2.26
N VAL A 24 6.71 -2.65 -2.31
CA VAL A 24 5.54 -3.44 -1.95
C VAL A 24 5.33 -4.61 -2.92
N THR A 25 5.56 -4.36 -4.22
CA THR A 25 5.44 -5.42 -5.22
C THR A 25 6.46 -6.52 -4.96
N ARG A 26 7.69 -6.15 -4.65
CA ARG A 26 8.76 -7.13 -4.37
C ARG A 26 8.45 -7.94 -3.11
N LEU A 27 8.05 -7.27 -2.03
CA LEU A 27 7.73 -7.97 -0.79
C LEU A 27 6.51 -8.87 -0.94
N GLY A 28 5.49 -8.40 -1.66
CA GLY A 28 4.32 -9.23 -1.92
C GLY A 28 4.67 -10.48 -2.69
N ALA A 29 5.54 -10.36 -3.70
CA ALA A 29 5.94 -11.50 -4.52
C ALA A 29 6.62 -12.59 -3.70
N GLU A 30 7.29 -12.24 -2.61
CA GLU A 30 7.95 -13.22 -1.74
C GLU A 30 6.96 -14.19 -1.11
N VAL A 31 5.71 -13.78 -0.95
CA VAL A 31 4.69 -14.60 -0.31
C VAL A 31 3.50 -14.89 -1.23
N GLY A 32 3.63 -14.60 -2.52
CA GLY A 32 2.58 -14.86 -3.48
C GLY A 32 1.42 -13.89 -3.46
N GLU A 33 1.62 -12.70 -2.89
CA GLU A 33 0.60 -11.66 -2.83
C GLU A 33 0.87 -10.60 -3.90
N VAL A 34 -0.16 -10.26 -4.67
CA VAL A 34 -0.08 -9.18 -5.65
C VAL A 34 -0.79 -7.96 -5.05
N PRO A 35 -0.06 -6.85 -4.82
CA PRO A 35 -0.71 -5.69 -4.24
C PRO A 35 -1.71 -5.05 -5.20
N LEU A 36 -2.84 -4.63 -4.65
CA LEU A 36 -3.80 -3.83 -5.39
C LEU A 36 -3.43 -2.35 -5.21
N GLU A 37 -3.16 -1.68 -6.31
CA GLU A 37 -2.87 -0.26 -6.29
C GLU A 37 -4.17 0.54 -6.47
N VAL A 38 -4.41 1.48 -5.59
CA VAL A 38 -5.63 2.28 -5.60
C VAL A 38 -5.26 3.77 -5.61
N ASP A 39 -5.80 4.50 -6.58
CA ASP A 39 -5.62 5.96 -6.64
C ASP A 39 -6.67 6.60 -5.74
N VAL A 40 -6.22 7.28 -4.69
CA VAL A 40 -7.13 7.88 -3.71
C VAL A 40 -8.00 8.98 -4.30
N ASP A 41 -7.57 9.59 -5.41
CA ASP A 41 -8.34 10.66 -6.04
C ASP A 41 -9.57 10.15 -6.78
N THR A 42 -9.72 8.83 -6.93
CA THR A 42 -10.91 8.24 -7.55
C THR A 42 -12.05 8.02 -6.56
N ASP A 43 -11.78 8.23 -5.26
CA ASP A 43 -12.78 8.00 -4.21
C ASP A 43 -12.67 9.12 -3.17
N PRO A 44 -13.70 9.97 -3.01
CA PRO A 44 -13.66 11.09 -2.07
C PRO A 44 -13.40 10.67 -0.62
N GLU A 45 -13.86 9.49 -0.22
CA GLU A 45 -13.61 9.01 1.14
C GLU A 45 -12.15 8.66 1.34
N LEU A 46 -11.54 7.99 0.37
CA LEU A 46 -10.12 7.66 0.43
C LEU A 46 -9.26 8.92 0.36
N GLN A 47 -9.66 9.87 -0.48
CA GLN A 47 -8.94 11.14 -0.58
C GLN A 47 -8.95 11.88 0.76
N ALA A 48 -10.09 11.95 1.42
CA ALA A 48 -10.22 12.62 2.70
C ALA A 48 -9.42 11.93 3.79
N GLU A 49 -9.44 10.59 3.80
CA GLU A 49 -8.79 9.81 4.85
C GLU A 49 -7.27 9.71 4.66
N TYR A 50 -6.81 9.50 3.41
CA TYR A 50 -5.42 9.15 3.15
C TYR A 50 -4.68 10.09 2.20
N GLY A 51 -5.37 11.02 1.56
CA GLY A 51 -4.80 11.80 0.46
C GLY A 51 -3.52 12.56 0.78
N ASP A 52 -3.36 12.99 2.03
CA ASP A 52 -2.18 13.73 2.48
C ASP A 52 -1.11 12.83 3.09
N ARG A 53 -1.31 11.51 3.10
CA ARG A 53 -0.36 10.56 3.65
C ARG A 53 0.14 9.52 2.63
N VAL A 54 -0.21 9.67 1.36
CA VAL A 54 0.23 8.71 0.34
C VAL A 54 1.75 8.75 0.18
N PRO A 55 2.40 7.61 -0.13
CA PRO A 55 1.79 6.29 -0.29
C PRO A 55 1.40 5.66 1.05
N VAL A 56 0.26 4.98 1.07
CA VAL A 56 -0.21 4.27 2.26
C VAL A 56 -0.26 2.78 1.95
N VAL A 57 0.33 1.97 2.82
CA VAL A 57 0.25 0.52 2.71
C VAL A 57 -0.86 0.03 3.62
N LEU A 58 -1.81 -0.71 3.05
CA LEU A 58 -2.84 -1.40 3.82
C LEU A 58 -2.54 -2.89 3.80
N LEU A 59 -2.59 -3.50 4.96
CA LEU A 59 -2.45 -4.94 5.09
C LEU A 59 -3.65 -5.47 5.87
N ASP A 60 -4.37 -6.39 5.25
CA ASP A 60 -5.59 -6.99 5.82
C ASP A 60 -6.61 -5.91 6.24
N GLY A 61 -6.71 -4.85 5.43
CA GLY A 61 -7.66 -3.78 5.65
C GLY A 61 -7.23 -2.71 6.65
N ARG A 62 -6.01 -2.80 7.17
CA ARG A 62 -5.50 -1.87 8.18
C ARG A 62 -4.32 -1.08 7.64
N GLU A 63 -4.22 0.18 8.03
CA GLU A 63 -3.09 1.02 7.68
C GLU A 63 -1.83 0.47 8.34
N HIS A 64 -0.87 0.06 7.51
CA HIS A 64 0.39 -0.52 7.99
C HIS A 64 1.48 0.54 8.07
N SER A 65 1.58 1.39 7.05
CA SER A 65 2.56 2.47 7.03
C SER A 65 2.09 3.55 6.06
N TYR A 66 2.70 4.73 6.18
CA TYR A 66 2.45 5.84 5.27
C TYR A 66 3.76 6.56 4.97
N PHE A 67 3.81 7.27 3.85
CA PHE A 67 4.98 7.94 3.26
C PHE A 67 6.06 6.98 2.81
N THR A 68 6.57 6.12 3.69
CA THR A 68 7.57 5.13 3.36
C THR A 68 7.09 3.76 3.80
N VAL A 69 7.62 2.71 3.15
CA VAL A 69 7.28 1.33 3.49
C VAL A 69 8.20 0.85 4.60
N ASP A 70 7.62 0.34 5.68
CA ASP A 70 8.38 -0.30 6.74
C ASP A 70 8.68 -1.74 6.30
N VAL A 71 9.82 -1.92 5.63
CA VAL A 71 10.17 -3.17 4.96
C VAL A 71 10.24 -4.34 5.94
N VAL A 72 10.91 -4.15 7.06
CA VAL A 72 11.13 -5.22 8.04
C VAL A 72 9.80 -5.66 8.63
N ARG A 73 8.99 -4.70 9.05
CA ARG A 73 7.69 -5.01 9.68
C ARG A 73 6.71 -5.59 8.66
N LEU A 74 6.70 -5.06 7.44
CA LEU A 74 5.79 -5.56 6.41
C LEU A 74 6.14 -7.00 6.03
N ARG A 75 7.43 -7.29 5.85
CA ARG A 75 7.85 -8.66 5.53
C ARG A 75 7.43 -9.63 6.63
N ARG A 76 7.64 -9.25 7.88
CA ARG A 76 7.23 -10.07 9.02
C ARG A 76 5.72 -10.29 9.03
N ASP A 77 4.94 -9.22 8.83
CA ASP A 77 3.50 -9.28 8.94
C ASP A 77 2.85 -10.01 7.76
N LEU A 78 3.49 -10.01 6.59
CA LEU A 78 3.00 -10.76 5.44
C LEU A 78 3.12 -12.27 5.63
N GLU A 79 4.04 -12.72 6.47
CA GLU A 79 4.28 -14.15 6.72
C GLU A 79 3.30 -14.73 7.74
N VAL A 80 2.48 -13.92 8.34
CA VAL A 80 1.53 -14.38 9.36
C VAL A 80 0.20 -14.81 8.75
#